data_99a8a04abe307fc91e222dba0821f5c3
#
_entry.id   99a8a04abe307fc91e222dba0821f5c3
#
_cell.length_a   1.000
_cell.length_b   1.000
_cell.length_c   1.000
_cell.angle_alpha   90.00
_cell.angle_beta   90.00
_cell.angle_gamma   90.00
#
_symmetry.space_group_name_H-M   'P 1'
#
loop_
_entity.id
_entity.type
_entity.pdbx_description
1 polymer ?
#
loop_
_entity_poly.entity_id
_entity_poly.type
_entity_poly.pdbx_seq_one_letter_code
_entity_poly.pdbx_strand_id
1 'polypeptide(L)'
;MDDNLTLECFLSLLDRAEASIVNDNLFESSDEYDYSVKDNEKIVEVMEDDISSCHNCNACLDRVMYASPILNPNPKILFIAPMPEGTTIFSPPSNSYFNKWISAINLNRRDISLTTLIKCPVSSFSKESADACKDHLRSEMNKLKPKTMVLLGSDVATYMLRRSGDMDSVFRKRKFSVNSIPVFCTYSPLDLVQNRALRVPVWEDLQYIASFLKDGEKA
;
A
#
# COMPACT_ATOMS: atom_id res chain seq x y z
N MET A 1 -26.96 -13.15 3.33
CA MET A 1 -25.75 -13.97 3.16
C MET A 1 -24.61 -13.15 3.78
N ASP A 2 -24.12 -13.58 4.93
CA ASP A 2 -23.07 -12.86 5.65
C ASP A 2 -21.73 -13.14 4.96
N ASP A 3 -21.33 -12.23 4.06
CA ASP A 3 -20.02 -12.24 3.39
C ASP A 3 -18.91 -11.71 4.32
N ASN A 4 -18.99 -12.03 5.61
CA ASN A 4 -17.93 -11.68 6.54
C ASN A 4 -16.87 -12.78 6.50
N LEU A 5 -15.76 -12.48 5.82
CA LEU A 5 -14.57 -13.31 5.90
C LEU A 5 -14.16 -13.43 7.37
N THR A 6 -14.17 -14.64 7.92
CA THR A 6 -13.76 -14.87 9.30
C THR A 6 -12.25 -14.75 9.45
N LEU A 7 -11.78 -14.50 10.68
CA LEU A 7 -10.34 -14.48 10.97
C LEU A 7 -9.67 -15.80 10.53
N GLU A 8 -10.30 -16.94 10.76
CA GLU A 8 -9.77 -18.25 10.36
C GLU A 8 -9.64 -18.37 8.84
N CYS A 9 -10.62 -17.89 8.10
CA CYS A 9 -10.57 -17.86 6.64
C CYS A 9 -9.45 -16.93 6.13
N PHE A 10 -9.28 -15.75 6.75
CA PHE A 10 -8.19 -14.83 6.44
C PHE A 10 -6.81 -15.45 6.72
N LEU A 11 -6.62 -16.07 7.88
CA LEU A 11 -5.38 -16.74 8.24
C LEU A 11 -5.08 -17.90 7.29
N SER A 12 -6.08 -18.70 6.93
CA SER A 12 -5.93 -19.78 5.93
C SER A 12 -5.52 -19.25 4.55
N LEU A 13 -6.04 -18.09 4.14
CA LEU A 13 -5.63 -17.43 2.90
C LEU A 13 -4.17 -16.97 2.96
N LEU A 14 -3.72 -16.47 4.10
CA LEU A 14 -2.33 -16.06 4.30
C LEU A 14 -1.38 -17.27 4.31
N ASP A 15 -1.78 -18.39 4.95
CA ASP A 15 -0.98 -19.63 4.96
C ASP A 15 -0.81 -20.20 3.55
N ARG A 16 -1.85 -20.16 2.73
CA ARG A 16 -1.76 -20.56 1.31
C ARG A 16 -0.81 -19.67 0.50
N ALA A 17 -0.77 -18.36 0.83
CA ALA A 17 0.17 -17.44 0.20
C ALA A 17 1.62 -17.84 0.49
N GLU A 18 1.90 -18.21 1.73
CA GLU A 18 3.25 -18.63 2.14
C GLU A 18 3.65 -19.97 1.51
N ALA A 19 2.74 -20.92 1.44
CA ALA A 19 2.99 -22.20 0.76
C ALA A 19 3.31 -21.99 -0.73
N SER A 20 2.65 -21.04 -1.40
CA SER A 20 2.96 -20.65 -2.78
C SER A 20 4.37 -20.07 -2.89
N ILE A 21 4.75 -19.14 -1.99
CA ILE A 21 6.08 -18.52 -1.98
C ILE A 21 7.20 -19.55 -1.80
N VAL A 22 6.98 -20.57 -0.95
CA VAL A 22 7.97 -21.65 -0.73
C VAL A 22 8.09 -22.54 -1.96
N ASN A 23 7.00 -22.79 -2.67
CA ASN A 23 7.01 -23.61 -3.89
C ASN A 23 7.60 -22.85 -5.10
N ASP A 24 7.41 -21.54 -5.21
CA ASP A 24 7.95 -20.72 -6.29
C ASP A 24 9.50 -20.68 -6.29
N ASN A 25 10.13 -20.96 -5.14
CA ASN A 25 11.57 -21.14 -5.06
C ASN A 25 12.08 -22.50 -5.57
N LEU A 26 11.18 -23.44 -5.92
CA LEU A 26 11.51 -24.79 -6.37
C LEU A 26 11.07 -25.07 -7.81
N PHE A 27 10.25 -24.22 -8.42
CA PHE A 27 9.78 -24.39 -9.78
C PHE A 27 9.79 -23.06 -10.53
N GLU A 28 10.65 -22.97 -11.54
CA GLU A 28 10.42 -22.10 -12.70
C GLU A 28 9.16 -22.58 -13.41
N SER A 29 8.01 -22.18 -12.97
CA SER A 29 6.80 -22.24 -13.77
C SER A 29 6.33 -20.81 -14.01
N SER A 30 6.41 -20.44 -15.25
CA SER A 30 5.93 -19.26 -15.94
C SER A 30 4.41 -19.08 -15.80
N ASP A 31 3.92 -18.80 -14.63
CA ASP A 31 2.71 -18.02 -14.47
C ASP A 31 3.15 -16.58 -14.19
N GLU A 32 3.72 -16.00 -15.23
CA GLU A 32 3.77 -14.57 -15.45
C GLU A 32 2.33 -14.07 -15.29
N TYR A 33 1.99 -13.57 -14.11
CA TYR A 33 0.80 -12.76 -13.94
C TYR A 33 1.04 -11.54 -14.83
N ASP A 34 0.51 -11.68 -16.04
CA ASP A 34 0.54 -10.68 -17.08
C ASP A 34 -0.09 -9.39 -16.52
N TYR A 35 0.77 -8.46 -16.11
CA TYR A 35 0.39 -7.09 -15.80
C TYR A 35 -0.03 -6.31 -17.05
N SER A 36 -0.06 -6.95 -18.22
CA SER A 36 -0.67 -6.38 -19.40
C SER A 36 -2.18 -6.37 -19.19
N VAL A 37 -2.69 -5.22 -18.77
CA VAL A 37 -4.11 -4.87 -18.76
C VAL A 37 -4.63 -5.01 -20.20
N LYS A 38 -5.13 -6.19 -20.55
CA LYS A 38 -5.99 -6.37 -21.72
C LYS A 38 -7.43 -6.03 -21.33
N ASP A 39 -7.63 -4.80 -20.91
CA ASP A 39 -8.91 -4.12 -21.01
C ASP A 39 -8.62 -2.64 -21.15
N ASN A 40 -8.43 -2.26 -22.42
CA ASN A 40 -8.38 -0.89 -22.89
C ASN A 40 -9.74 -0.22 -22.67
N GLU A 41 -10.00 0.31 -21.47
CA GLU A 41 -10.94 1.42 -21.31
C GLU A 41 -10.39 2.40 -20.29
N LYS A 42 -9.81 3.47 -20.83
CA LYS A 42 -9.43 4.72 -20.15
C LYS A 42 -8.63 4.55 -18.86
N ILE A 43 -7.39 4.12 -19.00
CA ILE A 43 -6.33 4.65 -18.13
C ILE A 43 -6.38 6.16 -18.40
N VAL A 44 -6.93 6.92 -17.45
CA VAL A 44 -6.70 8.35 -17.41
C VAL A 44 -5.20 8.46 -17.45
N GLU A 45 -4.65 9.14 -18.45
CA GLU A 45 -3.29 9.64 -18.43
C GLU A 45 -3.16 10.46 -17.14
N VAL A 46 -2.88 9.77 -16.05
CA VAL A 46 -2.36 10.41 -14.85
C VAL A 46 -0.99 10.84 -15.31
N MET A 47 -0.90 12.11 -15.66
CA MET A 47 0.32 12.76 -16.10
C MET A 47 1.44 12.21 -15.24
N GLU A 48 2.36 11.52 -15.86
CA GLU A 48 3.64 11.20 -15.31
C GLU A 48 4.23 12.52 -14.82
N ASP A 49 4.06 12.82 -13.54
CA ASP A 49 5.03 13.69 -12.88
C ASP A 49 6.30 12.92 -13.07
N ASP A 50 7.14 13.41 -13.98
CA ASP A 50 8.25 12.67 -14.52
C ASP A 50 9.27 12.40 -13.41
N ILE A 51 8.94 11.39 -12.58
CA ILE A 51 9.82 10.89 -11.52
C ILE A 51 11.14 10.45 -12.16
N SER A 52 11.13 10.07 -13.46
CA SER A 52 12.31 9.67 -14.20
C SER A 52 13.33 10.81 -14.31
N SER A 53 12.87 12.04 -14.43
CA SER A 53 13.70 13.25 -14.49
C SER A 53 13.94 13.93 -13.14
N CYS A 54 13.40 13.40 -12.04
CA CYS A 54 13.55 14.00 -10.70
C CYS A 54 14.99 13.92 -10.19
N HIS A 55 15.54 15.05 -9.72
CA HIS A 55 16.87 15.18 -9.12
C HIS A 55 16.84 15.82 -7.73
N ASN A 56 15.73 15.69 -6.99
CA ASN A 56 15.53 16.39 -5.72
C ASN A 56 16.29 15.79 -4.52
N CYS A 57 16.86 14.60 -4.65
CA CYS A 57 17.63 13.94 -3.58
C CYS A 57 18.70 13.00 -4.11
N ASN A 58 19.61 12.57 -3.24
CA ASN A 58 20.72 11.68 -3.63
C ASN A 58 20.26 10.31 -4.13
N ALA A 59 19.07 9.84 -3.74
CA ALA A 59 18.53 8.57 -4.22
C ALA A 59 18.30 8.52 -5.74
N CYS A 60 18.28 9.69 -6.42
CA CYS A 60 18.19 9.73 -7.89
C CYS A 60 19.52 9.38 -8.58
N LEU A 61 20.66 9.53 -7.91
CA LEU A 61 21.99 9.30 -8.51
C LEU A 61 22.21 7.82 -8.81
N ASP A 62 21.75 6.94 -7.92
CA ASP A 62 21.87 5.49 -8.05
C ASP A 62 20.61 4.84 -8.65
N ARG A 63 19.66 5.68 -9.10
CA ARG A 63 18.37 5.21 -9.60
C ARG A 63 18.51 4.58 -10.98
N VAL A 64 18.47 3.24 -11.04
CA VAL A 64 18.34 2.50 -12.31
C VAL A 64 16.89 2.51 -12.79
N MET A 65 15.93 2.40 -11.85
CA MET A 65 14.48 2.46 -12.09
C MET A 65 13.78 3.03 -10.86
N TYR A 66 12.58 3.52 -11.05
CA TYR A 66 11.64 3.83 -9.94
C TYR A 66 10.46 2.85 -9.98
N ALA A 67 9.88 2.56 -8.83
CA ALA A 67 8.71 1.71 -8.77
C ALA A 67 7.47 2.48 -9.21
N SER A 68 6.84 2.03 -10.29
CA SER A 68 5.63 2.65 -10.81
C SER A 68 4.48 2.51 -9.80
N PRO A 69 3.81 3.60 -9.41
CA PRO A 69 2.65 3.54 -8.56
C PRO A 69 1.44 2.96 -9.32
N ILE A 70 0.47 2.42 -8.58
CA ILE A 70 -0.83 2.04 -9.12
C ILE A 70 -1.79 3.19 -8.82
N LEU A 71 -2.13 3.98 -9.83
CA LEU A 71 -2.94 5.17 -9.68
C LEU A 71 -4.26 5.03 -10.44
N ASN A 72 -5.35 4.76 -9.69
CA ASN A 72 -6.70 4.76 -10.22
C ASN A 72 -7.40 6.08 -9.87
N PRO A 73 -8.22 6.65 -10.75
CA PRO A 73 -8.93 7.89 -10.47
C PRO A 73 -10.00 7.67 -9.39
N ASN A 74 -10.13 8.64 -8.45
CA ASN A 74 -11.11 8.62 -7.38
C ASN A 74 -11.16 7.30 -6.58
N PRO A 75 -10.02 6.77 -6.10
CA PRO A 75 -10.00 5.49 -5.43
C PRO A 75 -10.74 5.57 -4.09
N LYS A 76 -11.35 4.47 -3.66
CA LYS A 76 -11.90 4.36 -2.31
C LYS A 76 -10.78 4.46 -1.28
N ILE A 77 -9.64 3.82 -1.55
CA ILE A 77 -8.47 3.87 -0.69
C ILE A 77 -7.21 4.20 -1.50
N LEU A 78 -6.41 5.13 -0.99
CA LEU A 78 -5.02 5.30 -1.37
C LEU A 78 -4.13 4.67 -0.30
N PHE A 79 -3.44 3.59 -0.63
CA PHE A 79 -2.41 3.00 0.22
C PHE A 79 -1.07 3.70 -0.01
N ILE A 80 -0.38 4.02 1.07
CA ILE A 80 0.92 4.71 1.04
C ILE A 80 1.94 3.87 1.81
N ALA A 81 2.90 3.28 1.09
CA ALA A 81 4.02 2.55 1.65
C ALA A 81 5.22 3.49 1.90
N PRO A 82 6.20 3.13 2.74
CA PRO A 82 7.33 4.02 3.04
C PRO A 82 8.22 4.26 1.81
N MET A 83 8.58 3.21 1.12
CA MET A 83 9.48 3.21 -0.03
C MET A 83 9.30 1.92 -0.85
N PRO A 84 9.81 1.84 -2.08
CA PRO A 84 9.83 0.60 -2.86
C PRO A 84 10.70 -0.47 -2.21
N GLU A 85 10.30 -1.73 -2.32
CA GLU A 85 11.06 -2.90 -1.89
C GLU A 85 12.02 -3.42 -2.99
N GLY A 86 12.38 -2.57 -3.92
CA GLY A 86 13.25 -2.87 -5.07
C GLY A 86 12.75 -2.13 -6.32
N THR A 87 12.59 -2.84 -7.42
CA THR A 87 12.05 -2.28 -8.68
C THR A 87 10.53 -2.13 -8.68
N THR A 88 9.86 -2.71 -7.70
CA THR A 88 8.41 -2.65 -7.47
C THR A 88 8.10 -2.07 -6.10
N ILE A 89 6.87 -1.58 -5.89
CA ILE A 89 6.45 -1.07 -4.57
C ILE A 89 6.55 -2.19 -3.53
N PHE A 90 6.06 -3.38 -3.86
CA PHE A 90 6.16 -4.55 -3.01
C PHE A 90 6.92 -5.67 -3.71
N SER A 91 7.79 -6.34 -2.99
CA SER A 91 8.39 -7.62 -3.40
C SER A 91 7.29 -8.68 -3.59
N PRO A 92 7.55 -9.80 -4.31
CA PRO A 92 6.54 -10.83 -4.51
C PRO A 92 5.88 -11.33 -3.23
N PRO A 93 6.60 -11.61 -2.10
CA PRO A 93 5.98 -11.96 -0.83
C PRO A 93 5.06 -10.88 -0.28
N SER A 94 5.51 -9.64 -0.22
CA SER A 94 4.72 -8.51 0.27
C SER A 94 3.48 -8.26 -0.61
N ASN A 95 3.63 -8.37 -1.92
CA ASN A 95 2.52 -8.21 -2.87
C ASN A 95 1.45 -9.31 -2.70
N SER A 96 1.86 -10.54 -2.40
CA SER A 96 0.94 -11.64 -2.09
C SER A 96 0.08 -11.32 -0.86
N TYR A 97 0.68 -10.82 0.23
CA TYR A 97 -0.08 -10.36 1.39
C TYR A 97 -1.03 -9.22 1.04
N PHE A 98 -0.54 -8.20 0.34
CA PHE A 98 -1.34 -7.04 -0.04
C PHE A 98 -2.56 -7.42 -0.88
N ASN A 99 -2.40 -8.30 -1.88
CA ASN A 99 -3.52 -8.76 -2.69
C ASN A 99 -4.60 -9.46 -1.87
N LYS A 100 -4.20 -10.26 -0.89
CA LYS A 100 -5.14 -10.93 0.02
C LYS A 100 -5.87 -9.95 0.94
N TRP A 101 -5.20 -8.87 1.38
CA TRP A 101 -5.85 -7.82 2.15
C TRP A 101 -6.96 -7.14 1.35
N ILE A 102 -6.68 -6.77 0.11
CA ILE A 102 -7.69 -6.15 -0.77
C ILE A 102 -8.90 -7.06 -0.94
N SER A 103 -8.68 -8.34 -1.21
CA SER A 103 -9.74 -9.34 -1.32
C SER A 103 -10.51 -9.51 0.00
N ALA A 104 -9.82 -9.50 1.15
CA ALA A 104 -10.41 -9.70 2.46
C ALA A 104 -11.37 -8.57 2.88
N ILE A 105 -11.19 -7.36 2.35
CA ILE A 105 -12.09 -6.22 2.59
C ILE A 105 -13.07 -5.98 1.44
N ASN A 106 -13.22 -6.96 0.55
CA ASN A 106 -14.13 -6.94 -0.61
C ASN A 106 -13.90 -5.73 -1.54
N LEU A 107 -12.64 -5.34 -1.74
CA LEU A 107 -12.25 -4.33 -2.72
C LEU A 107 -11.64 -4.97 -3.96
N ASN A 108 -11.81 -4.29 -5.09
CA ASN A 108 -11.18 -4.63 -6.36
C ASN A 108 -9.94 -3.75 -6.59
N ARG A 109 -9.08 -4.17 -7.51
CA ARG A 109 -7.91 -3.37 -7.92
C ARG A 109 -8.29 -1.96 -8.41
N ARG A 110 -9.48 -1.79 -9.01
CA ARG A 110 -9.98 -0.48 -9.47
C ARG A 110 -10.41 0.45 -8.33
N ASP A 111 -10.74 -0.11 -7.16
CA ASP A 111 -11.16 0.67 -5.99
C ASP A 111 -10.00 1.29 -5.22
N ILE A 112 -8.78 0.88 -5.51
CA ILE A 112 -7.59 1.27 -4.76
C ILE A 112 -6.55 1.95 -5.63
N SER A 113 -5.73 2.79 -5.00
CA SER A 113 -4.43 3.23 -5.51
C SER A 113 -3.34 2.86 -4.51
N LEU A 114 -2.14 2.65 -5.00
CA LEU A 114 -0.97 2.30 -4.21
C LEU A 114 0.22 3.15 -4.65
N THR A 115 0.84 3.82 -3.70
CA THR A 115 2.03 4.62 -3.92
C THR A 115 3.00 4.52 -2.75
N THR A 116 4.15 5.17 -2.86
CA THR A 116 5.15 5.25 -1.81
C THR A 116 5.41 6.70 -1.40
N LEU A 117 5.87 6.89 -0.18
CA LEU A 117 6.29 8.20 0.31
C LEU A 117 7.62 8.61 -0.35
N ILE A 118 8.61 7.71 -0.36
CA ILE A 118 9.85 7.85 -1.13
C ILE A 118 9.70 7.09 -2.43
N LYS A 119 9.94 7.73 -3.58
CA LYS A 119 9.67 7.16 -4.90
C LYS A 119 10.78 6.26 -5.45
N CYS A 120 12.00 6.52 -5.05
CA CYS A 120 13.17 5.76 -5.48
C CYS A 120 13.50 4.65 -4.49
N PRO A 121 14.03 3.51 -4.94
CA PRO A 121 14.59 2.50 -4.04
C PRO A 121 15.73 3.08 -3.20
N VAL A 122 15.63 2.91 -1.89
CA VAL A 122 16.66 3.31 -0.92
C VAL A 122 16.87 2.18 0.07
N SER A 123 18.05 2.12 0.71
CA SER A 123 18.37 1.05 1.66
C SER A 123 17.59 1.15 2.98
N SER A 124 17.17 2.37 3.34
CA SER A 124 16.40 2.63 4.56
C SER A 124 15.58 3.91 4.41
N PHE A 125 14.49 3.99 5.16
CA PHE A 125 13.69 5.21 5.24
C PHE A 125 14.48 6.34 5.88
N SER A 126 14.42 7.54 5.29
CA SER A 126 14.91 8.76 5.91
C SER A 126 13.93 9.91 5.71
N LYS A 127 13.87 10.78 6.70
CA LYS A 127 13.00 11.95 6.65
C LYS A 127 13.42 12.91 5.52
N GLU A 128 14.71 13.05 5.27
CA GLU A 128 15.28 13.90 4.22
C GLU A 128 14.81 13.44 2.84
N SER A 129 14.85 12.12 2.59
CA SER A 129 14.35 11.55 1.33
C SER A 129 12.84 11.70 1.19
N ALA A 130 12.09 11.55 2.28
CA ALA A 130 10.66 11.77 2.30
C ALA A 130 10.29 13.24 2.05
N ASP A 131 11.03 14.20 2.65
CA ASP A 131 10.87 15.64 2.42
C ASP A 131 11.16 16.02 0.97
N ALA A 132 12.15 15.39 0.33
CA ALA A 132 12.45 15.61 -1.09
C ALA A 132 11.37 15.05 -2.03
N CYS A 133 10.69 13.99 -1.64
CA CYS A 133 9.63 13.35 -2.43
C CYS A 133 8.21 13.88 -2.14
N LYS A 134 8.01 14.72 -1.13
CA LYS A 134 6.67 15.14 -0.64
C LYS A 134 5.79 15.77 -1.71
N ASP A 135 6.36 16.50 -2.65
CA ASP A 135 5.60 17.22 -3.68
C ASP A 135 5.05 16.25 -4.74
N HIS A 136 5.75 15.15 -5.02
CA HIS A 136 5.21 14.07 -5.84
C HIS A 136 3.98 13.42 -5.19
N LEU A 137 4.06 13.07 -3.90
CA LEU A 137 2.92 12.51 -3.17
C LEU A 137 1.75 13.51 -3.11
N ARG A 138 2.02 14.80 -2.88
CA ARG A 138 0.99 15.84 -2.87
C ARG A 138 0.30 15.95 -4.22
N SER A 139 1.05 15.92 -5.32
CA SER A 139 0.51 15.92 -6.69
C SER A 139 -0.40 14.73 -6.92
N GLU A 140 0.05 13.52 -6.58
CA GLU A 140 -0.76 12.29 -6.67
C GLU A 140 -2.07 12.42 -5.87
N MET A 141 -2.00 12.83 -4.60
CA MET A 141 -3.20 13.00 -3.76
C MET A 141 -4.20 14.00 -4.36
N ASN A 142 -3.72 15.12 -4.90
CA ASN A 142 -4.56 16.14 -5.50
C ASN A 142 -5.24 15.66 -6.79
N LYS A 143 -4.53 14.85 -7.59
CA LYS A 143 -5.06 14.27 -8.84
C LYS A 143 -6.04 13.14 -8.56
N LEU A 144 -5.71 12.25 -7.63
CA LEU A 144 -6.50 11.06 -7.31
C LEU A 144 -7.75 11.36 -6.50
N LYS A 145 -7.70 12.35 -5.61
CA LYS A 145 -8.80 12.69 -4.68
C LYS A 145 -9.35 11.46 -3.95
N PRO A 146 -8.51 10.71 -3.22
CA PRO A 146 -8.93 9.48 -2.56
C PRO A 146 -9.98 9.77 -1.49
N LYS A 147 -10.94 8.86 -1.31
CA LYS A 147 -11.93 8.98 -0.22
C LYS A 147 -11.31 8.71 1.15
N THR A 148 -10.29 7.89 1.20
CA THR A 148 -9.61 7.46 2.42
C THR A 148 -8.15 7.16 2.12
N MET A 149 -7.27 7.32 3.10
CA MET A 149 -5.87 6.90 3.00
C MET A 149 -5.55 5.84 4.05
N VAL A 150 -4.67 4.90 3.70
CA VAL A 150 -4.12 3.90 4.61
C VAL A 150 -2.60 3.99 4.57
N LEU A 151 -2.00 4.31 5.71
CA LEU A 151 -0.56 4.42 5.89
C LEU A 151 0.00 3.07 6.32
N LEU A 152 0.96 2.56 5.58
CA LEU A 152 1.55 1.24 5.75
C LEU A 152 2.90 1.34 6.46
N GLY A 153 2.94 0.92 7.72
CA GLY A 153 4.14 0.95 8.55
C GLY A 153 4.31 2.23 9.37
N SER A 154 5.14 2.14 10.42
CA SER A 154 5.36 3.21 11.39
C SER A 154 6.05 4.44 10.81
N ASP A 155 6.93 4.27 9.84
CA ASP A 155 7.68 5.37 9.22
C ASP A 155 6.75 6.33 8.49
N VAL A 156 5.83 5.78 7.68
CA VAL A 156 4.83 6.59 6.96
C VAL A 156 3.88 7.26 7.94
N ALA A 157 3.40 6.50 8.95
CA ALA A 157 2.49 7.03 9.96
C ALA A 157 3.13 8.20 10.74
N THR A 158 4.36 8.02 11.22
CA THR A 158 5.13 9.04 11.93
C THR A 158 5.32 10.29 11.08
N TYR A 159 5.74 10.11 9.82
CA TYR A 159 6.00 11.22 8.91
C TYR A 159 4.72 11.99 8.56
N MET A 160 3.69 11.30 8.09
CA MET A 160 2.45 11.91 7.58
C MET A 160 1.61 12.55 8.69
N LEU A 161 1.55 11.91 9.86
CA LEU A 161 0.76 12.38 11.00
C LEU A 161 1.54 13.30 11.94
N ARG A 162 2.85 13.45 11.73
CA ARG A 162 3.75 14.25 12.58
C ARG A 162 3.66 13.84 14.06
N ARG A 163 3.58 12.53 14.30
CA ARG A 163 3.49 11.94 15.63
C ARG A 163 4.53 10.86 15.77
N SER A 164 5.19 10.81 16.92
CA SER A 164 6.11 9.72 17.28
C SER A 164 5.40 8.73 18.17
N GLY A 165 5.73 7.45 18.01
CA GLY A 165 5.20 6.36 18.83
C GLY A 165 5.19 5.05 18.07
N ASP A 166 4.86 3.99 18.78
CA ASP A 166 4.73 2.67 18.17
C ASP A 166 3.36 2.47 17.50
N MET A 167 3.31 1.50 16.60
CA MET A 167 2.12 1.25 15.78
C MET A 167 0.90 0.89 16.65
N ASP A 168 1.07 0.04 17.66
CA ASP A 168 -0.04 -0.48 18.46
C ASP A 168 -0.67 0.58 19.37
N SER A 169 0.15 1.38 20.07
CA SER A 169 -0.35 2.31 21.08
C SER A 169 -0.79 3.65 20.49
N VAL A 170 -0.21 4.08 19.37
CA VAL A 170 -0.41 5.44 18.84
C VAL A 170 -1.25 5.46 17.57
N PHE A 171 -1.05 4.52 16.65
CA PHE A 171 -1.55 4.65 15.29
C PHE A 171 -2.72 3.74 14.94
N ARG A 172 -2.69 2.47 15.34
CA ARG A 172 -3.74 1.50 14.96
C ARG A 172 -5.09 1.77 15.61
N LYS A 173 -6.16 1.27 14.98
CA LYS A 173 -7.56 1.36 15.44
C LYS A 173 -8.02 2.78 15.75
N ARG A 174 -7.44 3.77 15.07
CA ARG A 174 -7.79 5.19 15.21
C ARG A 174 -8.00 5.81 13.84
N LYS A 175 -8.90 6.77 13.77
CA LYS A 175 -9.12 7.60 12.61
C LYS A 175 -8.39 8.92 12.79
N PHE A 176 -7.49 9.22 11.85
CA PHE A 176 -6.83 10.51 11.71
C PHE A 176 -7.41 11.27 10.52
N SER A 177 -6.90 12.46 10.26
CA SER A 177 -7.25 13.26 9.09
C SER A 177 -6.02 13.99 8.57
N VAL A 178 -5.82 13.97 7.27
CA VAL A 178 -4.80 14.77 6.56
C VAL A 178 -5.50 15.46 5.40
N ASN A 179 -5.46 16.78 5.35
CA ASN A 179 -6.18 17.59 4.35
C ASN A 179 -7.67 17.21 4.21
N SER A 180 -8.33 17.01 5.35
CA SER A 180 -9.74 16.58 5.44
C SER A 180 -10.02 15.15 4.93
N ILE A 181 -9.03 14.41 4.48
CA ILE A 181 -9.18 13.01 4.07
C ILE A 181 -8.99 12.13 5.30
N PRO A 182 -9.93 11.19 5.58
CA PRO A 182 -9.78 10.19 6.63
C PRO A 182 -8.53 9.32 6.42
N VAL A 183 -7.79 9.07 7.49
CA VAL A 183 -6.53 8.31 7.46
C VAL A 183 -6.55 7.23 8.51
N PHE A 184 -6.15 6.03 8.12
CA PHE A 184 -5.93 4.88 8.99
C PHE A 184 -4.48 4.40 8.86
N CYS A 185 -4.01 3.68 9.86
CA CYS A 185 -2.66 3.11 9.88
C CYS A 185 -2.72 1.63 10.18
N THR A 186 -1.84 0.87 9.53
CA THR A 186 -1.61 -0.55 9.83
C THR A 186 -0.16 -0.90 9.53
N TYR A 187 0.27 -2.09 9.91
CA TYR A 187 1.58 -2.61 9.53
C TYR A 187 1.72 -2.74 8.02
N SER A 188 2.93 -2.69 7.51
CA SER A 188 3.19 -2.92 6.08
C SER A 188 3.15 -4.42 5.74
N PRO A 189 2.94 -4.78 4.47
CA PRO A 189 3.10 -6.18 4.04
C PRO A 189 4.49 -6.75 4.36
N LEU A 190 5.54 -5.94 4.27
CA LEU A 190 6.90 -6.33 4.61
C LEU A 190 7.04 -6.70 6.10
N ASP A 191 6.37 -5.97 7.00
CA ASP A 191 6.37 -6.29 8.43
C ASP A 191 5.80 -7.70 8.66
N LEU A 192 4.75 -8.11 7.90
CA LEU A 192 4.17 -9.45 8.00
C LEU A 192 5.09 -10.53 7.45
N VAL A 193 5.84 -10.25 6.40
CA VAL A 193 6.88 -11.16 5.87
C VAL A 193 7.92 -11.43 6.94
N GLN A 194 8.30 -10.40 7.70
CA GLN A 194 9.30 -10.49 8.77
C GLN A 194 8.74 -11.06 10.08
N ASN A 195 7.47 -10.78 10.39
CA ASN A 195 6.83 -11.19 11.64
C ASN A 195 5.38 -11.63 11.45
N ARG A 196 5.16 -12.93 11.41
CA ARG A 196 3.83 -13.56 11.23
C ARG A 196 2.84 -13.25 12.37
N ALA A 197 3.31 -12.91 13.55
CA ALA A 197 2.43 -12.56 14.68
C ALA A 197 1.59 -11.31 14.38
N LEU A 198 2.00 -10.48 13.40
CA LEU A 198 1.28 -9.28 13.00
C LEU A 198 0.02 -9.55 12.15
N ARG A 199 -0.26 -10.80 11.76
CA ARG A 199 -1.45 -11.15 10.97
C ARG A 199 -2.75 -10.80 11.66
N VAL A 200 -2.87 -11.13 12.95
CA VAL A 200 -4.08 -10.82 13.72
C VAL A 200 -4.26 -9.31 13.89
N PRO A 201 -3.25 -8.54 14.35
CA PRO A 201 -3.32 -7.09 14.35
C PRO A 201 -3.76 -6.47 13.03
N VAL A 202 -3.17 -6.89 11.91
CA VAL A 202 -3.54 -6.36 10.58
C VAL A 202 -4.97 -6.72 10.21
N TRP A 203 -5.41 -7.95 10.49
CA TRP A 203 -6.81 -8.34 10.27
C TRP A 203 -7.79 -7.42 10.98
N GLU A 204 -7.54 -7.11 12.24
CA GLU A 204 -8.37 -6.19 13.03
C GLU A 204 -8.42 -4.79 12.42
N ASP A 205 -7.27 -4.29 11.92
CA ASP A 205 -7.19 -2.99 11.25
C ASP A 205 -7.99 -2.99 9.94
N LEU A 206 -7.87 -4.05 9.15
CA LEU A 206 -8.61 -4.21 7.90
C LEU A 206 -10.12 -4.24 8.13
N GLN A 207 -10.58 -4.94 9.18
CA GLN A 207 -12.01 -4.95 9.56
C GLN A 207 -12.49 -3.56 9.97
N TYR A 208 -11.68 -2.82 10.73
CA TYR A 208 -11.98 -1.44 11.12
C TYR A 208 -12.10 -0.51 9.90
N ILE A 209 -11.18 -0.62 8.95
CA ILE A 209 -11.20 0.14 7.69
C ILE A 209 -12.44 -0.25 6.85
N ALA A 210 -12.71 -1.54 6.72
CA ALA A 210 -13.86 -2.04 5.96
C ALA A 210 -15.20 -1.55 6.53
N SER A 211 -15.35 -1.53 7.86
CA SER A 211 -16.56 -1.00 8.50
C SER A 211 -16.75 0.48 8.21
N PHE A 212 -15.68 1.27 8.27
CA PHE A 212 -15.71 2.70 7.95
C PHE A 212 -16.14 2.97 6.50
N LEU A 213 -15.65 2.18 5.54
CA LEU A 213 -16.03 2.33 4.13
C LEU A 213 -17.51 2.03 3.90
N LYS A 214 -18.04 0.97 4.53
CA LYS A 214 -19.46 0.60 4.44
C LYS A 214 -20.38 1.68 5.01
N ASP A 215 -19.98 2.32 6.11
CA ASP A 215 -20.79 3.39 6.73
C ASP A 215 -20.77 4.67 5.88
N GLY A 216 -19.65 4.97 5.23
CA GLY A 216 -19.52 6.11 4.31
C GLY A 216 -20.28 5.95 2.99
N GLU A 217 -20.65 4.73 2.60
CA GLU A 217 -21.48 4.46 1.40
C GLU A 217 -23.00 4.60 1.70
N LYS A 218 -23.39 4.66 2.98
CA LYS A 218 -24.79 4.79 3.42
C LYS A 218 -25.21 6.24 3.71
N ALA A 219 -24.24 7.16 3.76
CA ALA A 219 -24.45 8.58 4.07
C ALA A 219 -24.46 9.42 2.80
#